data_71b1b3ad10a9aeedd4ef2451a6cfaa0d
#
_entry.id   71b1b3ad10a9aeedd4ef2451a6cfaa0d
#
_cell.length_a   1.000
_cell.length_b   1.000
_cell.length_c   1.000
_cell.angle_alpha   90.00
_cell.angle_beta   90.00
_cell.angle_gamma   90.00
#
_symmetry.space_group_name_H-M   'P 1'
#
loop_
_entity.id
_entity.type
_entity.pdbx_description
1 polymer ?
#
loop_
_entity_poly.entity_id
_entity_poly.type
_entity_poly.pdbx_seq_one_letter_code
_entity_poly.pdbx_strand_id
1 'polypeptide(L)'
;AGYDATSQASNPDGSQDPDDCQGHGTHVAGIALGTGDSSRVHIGAAPGAFLVDIKVLTDSGGTNSQNSLNGIQWMINNKDTDWGNGARGIDIGQMSFGSIGNPINQDSGDNGTGAEARLVNNATYDHDIACIIAAGNDGRQRIASPGSADGAITIGSADNADTINRTDDYMASYSNSGPRISDNDDDDWDELKPDLTAYGSGIYSASAATGTSLPGTPRPEADNSYESKDGTSMATPLVSGVVAMMLQADPALKPLEIKDILRNSSEKKGNPSEPGVSDRWNADWGFGLMDASCAVDTVLDRTCTPLTGGGGIFVPPDNDTSLGIDITSPENGSWFVTDELLRIEGTLIEGTGPWENVNIRITQYLEDLE
;
A
#
# COMPACT_ATOMS: atom_id res chain seq x y z
N ALA A 1 -11.31 1.44 -17.02
CA ALA A 1 -10.93 0.30 -17.88
C ALA A 1 -10.68 -0.92 -17.00
N GLY A 2 -10.91 -2.11 -17.54
CA GLY A 2 -10.74 -3.30 -16.75
C GLY A 2 -10.72 -4.59 -17.58
N TYR A 3 -10.43 -5.69 -16.91
CA TYR A 3 -10.38 -7.03 -17.49
C TYR A 3 -10.79 -8.09 -16.48
N ASP A 4 -11.68 -9.00 -16.86
CA ASP A 4 -12.01 -10.19 -16.07
C ASP A 4 -11.22 -11.40 -16.57
N ALA A 5 -10.24 -11.84 -15.77
CA ALA A 5 -9.38 -13.00 -16.04
C ALA A 5 -9.99 -14.33 -15.56
N THR A 6 -11.16 -14.31 -14.89
CA THR A 6 -11.69 -15.49 -14.18
C THR A 6 -12.36 -16.49 -15.10
N SER A 7 -12.53 -16.19 -16.38
CA SER A 7 -13.27 -17.02 -17.35
C SER A 7 -14.70 -17.41 -16.92
N GLN A 8 -15.19 -16.84 -15.83
CA GLN A 8 -16.56 -17.00 -15.44
C GLN A 8 -17.40 -16.14 -16.39
N ALA A 9 -18.11 -16.78 -17.28
CA ALA A 9 -19.08 -16.16 -18.19
C ALA A 9 -20.26 -15.55 -17.41
N SER A 10 -20.02 -15.07 -16.22
CA SER A 10 -21.02 -14.64 -15.24
C SER A 10 -20.94 -13.17 -14.93
N ASN A 11 -20.36 -12.35 -15.82
CA ASN A 11 -20.82 -10.98 -15.83
C ASN A 11 -22.31 -11.00 -16.20
N PRO A 12 -23.20 -10.54 -15.32
CA PRO A 12 -24.63 -10.60 -15.54
C PRO A 12 -25.06 -9.97 -16.86
N ASP A 13 -24.26 -9.08 -17.42
CA ASP A 13 -24.49 -8.39 -18.69
C ASP A 13 -23.68 -8.96 -19.86
N GLY A 14 -22.88 -10.01 -19.66
CA GLY A 14 -22.03 -10.62 -20.68
C GLY A 14 -20.81 -9.77 -21.10
N SER A 15 -20.52 -8.71 -20.36
CA SER A 15 -19.34 -7.85 -20.60
C SER A 15 -18.05 -8.49 -20.08
N GLN A 16 -16.91 -7.93 -20.46
CA GLN A 16 -15.60 -8.26 -19.86
C GLN A 16 -15.30 -7.35 -18.65
N ASP A 17 -16.32 -6.73 -18.08
CA ASP A 17 -16.24 -5.79 -16.99
C ASP A 17 -15.90 -6.51 -15.68
N PRO A 18 -14.88 -6.11 -14.93
CA PRO A 18 -14.42 -6.78 -13.72
C PRO A 18 -15.29 -6.42 -12.50
N ASP A 19 -16.55 -6.82 -12.51
CA ASP A 19 -17.45 -6.60 -11.37
C ASP A 19 -16.95 -7.24 -10.08
N ASP A 20 -16.87 -6.47 -9.00
CA ASP A 20 -16.53 -6.99 -7.68
C ASP A 20 -17.77 -7.47 -6.93
N CYS A 21 -17.97 -8.78 -6.88
CA CYS A 21 -19.08 -9.43 -6.17
C CYS A 21 -18.73 -9.77 -4.71
N GLN A 22 -17.45 -9.69 -4.31
CA GLN A 22 -16.98 -10.13 -3.00
C GLN A 22 -16.60 -8.96 -2.07
N GLY A 23 -16.16 -7.83 -2.62
CA GLY A 23 -15.85 -6.60 -1.92
C GLY A 23 -14.37 -6.43 -1.55
N HIS A 24 -13.52 -7.45 -1.70
CA HIS A 24 -12.10 -7.33 -1.38
C HIS A 24 -11.38 -6.36 -2.32
N GLY A 25 -11.59 -6.46 -3.64
CA GLY A 25 -10.98 -5.59 -4.62
C GLY A 25 -11.40 -4.13 -4.46
N THR A 26 -12.69 -3.89 -4.20
CA THR A 26 -13.22 -2.55 -3.91
C THR A 26 -12.56 -1.92 -2.69
N HIS A 27 -12.40 -2.68 -1.61
CA HIS A 27 -11.73 -2.22 -0.39
C HIS A 27 -10.27 -1.87 -0.65
N VAL A 28 -9.54 -2.74 -1.35
CA VAL A 28 -8.14 -2.54 -1.75
C VAL A 28 -7.98 -1.30 -2.62
N ALA A 29 -8.82 -1.14 -3.66
CA ALA A 29 -8.82 0.04 -4.52
C ALA A 29 -9.09 1.34 -3.73
N GLY A 30 -10.03 1.30 -2.79
CA GLY A 30 -10.33 2.42 -1.91
C GLY A 30 -9.13 2.89 -1.07
N ILE A 31 -8.33 1.97 -0.55
CA ILE A 31 -7.10 2.31 0.21
C ILE A 31 -6.07 2.99 -0.70
N ALA A 32 -5.88 2.48 -1.91
CA ALA A 32 -4.89 3.03 -2.83
C ALA A 32 -5.29 4.41 -3.36
N LEU A 33 -6.53 4.57 -3.82
CA LEU A 33 -6.92 5.74 -4.63
C LEU A 33 -8.36 6.22 -4.40
N GLY A 34 -9.04 5.79 -3.35
CA GLY A 34 -10.39 6.24 -3.03
C GLY A 34 -10.48 7.76 -2.90
N THR A 35 -11.52 8.36 -3.45
CA THR A 35 -11.72 9.82 -3.42
C THR A 35 -12.44 10.29 -2.15
N GLY A 36 -12.82 9.35 -1.29
CA GLY A 36 -13.62 9.61 -0.10
C GLY A 36 -15.09 9.89 -0.39
N ASP A 37 -15.86 10.07 0.65
CA ASP A 37 -17.25 10.48 0.58
C ASP A 37 -17.40 12.00 0.33
N SER A 38 -18.61 12.53 0.43
CA SER A 38 -18.89 13.96 0.29
C SER A 38 -18.17 14.83 1.34
N SER A 39 -17.83 14.25 2.49
CA SER A 39 -17.05 14.88 3.57
C SER A 39 -15.54 14.71 3.38
N ARG A 40 -15.14 13.95 2.34
CA ARG A 40 -13.74 13.60 2.05
C ARG A 40 -13.07 12.83 3.20
N VAL A 41 -13.83 12.05 3.92
CA VAL A 41 -13.37 11.06 4.88
C VAL A 41 -13.00 9.76 4.14
N HIS A 42 -12.10 8.97 4.66
CA HIS A 42 -11.62 7.71 4.06
C HIS A 42 -11.04 7.88 2.65
N ILE A 43 -10.21 8.91 2.46
CA ILE A 43 -9.50 9.15 1.21
C ILE A 43 -8.33 8.16 1.11
N GLY A 44 -8.17 7.53 -0.06
CA GLY A 44 -7.02 6.70 -0.36
C GLY A 44 -5.70 7.49 -0.46
N ALA A 45 -4.57 6.78 -0.44
CA ALA A 45 -3.25 7.41 -0.43
C ALA A 45 -2.97 8.27 -1.68
N ALA A 46 -3.50 7.87 -2.85
CA ALA A 46 -3.31 8.59 -4.13
C ALA A 46 -4.64 8.83 -4.86
N PRO A 47 -5.55 9.70 -4.35
CA PRO A 47 -6.90 9.85 -4.90
C PRO A 47 -6.95 10.48 -6.30
N GLY A 48 -5.82 10.93 -6.83
CA GLY A 48 -5.69 11.43 -8.19
C GLY A 48 -5.20 10.39 -9.21
N ALA A 49 -4.87 9.18 -8.77
CA ALA A 49 -4.40 8.12 -9.66
C ALA A 49 -5.57 7.53 -10.50
N PHE A 50 -5.24 6.95 -11.65
CA PHE A 50 -6.19 6.23 -12.49
C PHE A 50 -6.21 4.75 -12.12
N LEU A 51 -7.42 4.17 -12.10
CA LEU A 51 -7.63 2.74 -11.85
C LEU A 51 -7.81 1.98 -13.16
N VAL A 52 -7.03 0.90 -13.30
CA VAL A 52 -7.29 -0.19 -14.24
C VAL A 52 -7.58 -1.44 -13.40
N ASP A 53 -8.80 -1.93 -13.43
CA ASP A 53 -9.25 -3.06 -12.63
C ASP A 53 -9.02 -4.38 -13.37
N ILE A 54 -8.33 -5.32 -12.72
CA ILE A 54 -8.04 -6.65 -13.28
C ILE A 54 -8.55 -7.70 -12.29
N LYS A 55 -9.72 -8.26 -12.58
CA LYS A 55 -10.33 -9.28 -11.74
C LYS A 55 -9.66 -10.64 -11.94
N VAL A 56 -8.93 -11.09 -10.95
CA VAL A 56 -8.29 -12.42 -10.90
C VAL A 56 -8.94 -13.35 -9.86
N LEU A 57 -9.70 -12.78 -8.93
CA LEU A 57 -10.48 -13.50 -7.93
C LEU A 57 -11.90 -13.73 -8.43
N THR A 58 -12.42 -14.93 -8.21
CA THR A 58 -13.82 -15.27 -8.55
C THR A 58 -14.80 -14.51 -7.65
N ASP A 59 -16.09 -14.53 -7.99
CA ASP A 59 -17.16 -13.92 -7.19
C ASP A 59 -17.24 -14.44 -5.75
N SER A 60 -16.67 -15.61 -5.47
CA SER A 60 -16.54 -16.17 -4.12
C SER A 60 -15.24 -15.82 -3.41
N GLY A 61 -14.37 -15.01 -4.03
CA GLY A 61 -13.09 -14.59 -3.45
C GLY A 61 -11.94 -15.60 -3.62
N GLY A 62 -12.17 -16.73 -4.30
CA GLY A 62 -11.13 -17.68 -4.61
C GLY A 62 -10.39 -17.34 -5.91
N THR A 63 -9.19 -17.88 -6.08
CA THR A 63 -8.47 -17.83 -7.35
C THR A 63 -7.82 -19.16 -7.67
N ASN A 64 -7.32 -19.28 -8.89
CA ASN A 64 -6.38 -20.32 -9.30
C ASN A 64 -5.22 -19.67 -10.05
N SER A 65 -4.11 -20.36 -10.15
CA SER A 65 -2.90 -19.82 -10.79
C SER A 65 -3.13 -19.38 -12.24
N GLN A 66 -4.06 -19.99 -12.96
CA GLN A 66 -4.36 -19.59 -14.34
C GLN A 66 -5.00 -18.18 -14.42
N ASN A 67 -5.89 -17.85 -13.49
CA ASN A 67 -6.51 -16.51 -13.44
C ASN A 67 -5.45 -15.45 -13.11
N SER A 68 -4.59 -15.74 -12.14
CA SER A 68 -3.48 -14.83 -11.77
C SER A 68 -2.53 -14.65 -12.95
N LEU A 69 -2.12 -15.71 -13.61
CA LEU A 69 -1.25 -15.65 -14.80
C LEU A 69 -1.89 -14.85 -15.94
N ASN A 70 -3.19 -15.05 -16.21
CA ASN A 70 -3.91 -14.31 -17.23
C ASN A 70 -3.98 -12.81 -16.89
N GLY A 71 -4.26 -12.47 -15.63
CA GLY A 71 -4.31 -11.08 -15.18
C GLY A 71 -2.96 -10.37 -15.28
N ILE A 72 -1.89 -10.99 -14.79
CA ILE A 72 -0.52 -10.42 -14.86
C ILE A 72 -0.08 -10.28 -16.33
N GLN A 73 -0.34 -11.30 -17.17
CA GLN A 73 -0.01 -11.21 -18.60
C GLN A 73 -0.81 -10.12 -19.31
N TRP A 74 -2.09 -9.95 -18.96
CA TRP A 74 -2.90 -8.88 -19.53
C TRP A 74 -2.38 -7.49 -19.10
N MET A 75 -1.98 -7.33 -17.84
CA MET A 75 -1.32 -6.13 -17.33
C MET A 75 -0.08 -5.76 -18.16
N ILE A 76 0.81 -6.73 -18.38
CA ILE A 76 2.02 -6.56 -19.20
C ILE A 76 1.66 -6.13 -20.63
N ASN A 77 0.71 -6.81 -21.26
CA ASN A 77 0.31 -6.54 -22.63
C ASN A 77 -0.31 -5.15 -22.82
N ASN A 78 -0.81 -4.55 -21.74
CA ASN A 78 -1.44 -3.23 -21.74
C ASN A 78 -0.56 -2.13 -21.12
N LYS A 79 0.72 -2.40 -20.92
CA LYS A 79 1.69 -1.46 -20.31
C LYS A 79 1.65 -0.06 -20.94
N ASP A 80 1.45 0.03 -22.26
CA ASP A 80 1.50 1.28 -23.02
C ASP A 80 0.14 1.70 -23.61
N THR A 81 -0.94 1.04 -23.20
CA THR A 81 -2.28 1.30 -23.74
C THR A 81 -2.73 2.72 -23.40
N ASP A 82 -3.28 3.43 -24.40
CA ASP A 82 -3.94 4.72 -24.21
C ASP A 82 -5.41 4.45 -23.80
N TRP A 83 -5.74 4.74 -22.54
CA TRP A 83 -7.07 4.52 -21.98
C TRP A 83 -8.06 5.65 -22.32
N GLY A 84 -7.62 6.71 -23.00
CA GLY A 84 -8.36 7.95 -23.15
C GLY A 84 -8.34 8.79 -21.88
N ASN A 85 -9.13 9.85 -21.82
CA ASN A 85 -9.25 10.76 -20.65
C ASN A 85 -7.94 11.23 -19.97
N GLY A 86 -6.80 11.06 -20.64
CA GLY A 86 -5.46 11.42 -20.14
C GLY A 86 -4.72 10.29 -19.43
N ALA A 87 -5.36 9.15 -19.18
CA ALA A 87 -4.70 7.97 -18.62
C ALA A 87 -3.98 7.18 -19.70
N ARG A 88 -2.74 6.80 -19.44
CA ARG A 88 -1.94 5.98 -20.36
C ARG A 88 -1.08 5.00 -19.57
N GLY A 89 -1.02 3.78 -20.07
CA GLY A 89 -0.17 2.73 -19.53
C GLY A 89 -0.63 2.13 -18.21
N ILE A 90 0.20 1.29 -17.66
CA ILE A 90 0.10 0.72 -16.31
C ILE A 90 1.48 0.84 -15.67
N ASP A 91 1.61 1.67 -14.66
CA ASP A 91 2.89 1.91 -13.99
C ASP A 91 3.03 1.05 -12.72
N ILE A 92 1.90 0.69 -12.11
CA ILE A 92 1.85 -0.05 -10.84
C ILE A 92 0.96 -1.26 -10.99
N GLY A 93 1.48 -2.44 -10.66
CA GLY A 93 0.75 -3.69 -10.51
C GLY A 93 0.52 -3.99 -9.04
N GLN A 94 -0.67 -3.65 -8.50
CA GLN A 94 -1.02 -3.92 -7.11
C GLN A 94 -1.71 -5.28 -6.99
N MET A 95 -1.19 -6.18 -6.12
CA MET A 95 -1.67 -7.55 -6.00
C MET A 95 -1.86 -7.95 -4.53
N SER A 96 -3.09 -7.87 -4.05
CA SER A 96 -3.48 -8.30 -2.71
C SER A 96 -4.01 -9.74 -2.71
N PHE A 97 -3.27 -10.63 -3.35
CA PHE A 97 -3.55 -12.06 -3.37
C PHE A 97 -2.25 -12.84 -3.39
N GLY A 98 -2.34 -14.12 -3.09
CA GLY A 98 -1.21 -15.03 -3.19
C GLY A 98 -1.63 -16.45 -2.92
N SER A 99 -0.80 -17.38 -3.33
CA SER A 99 -0.94 -18.78 -3.04
C SER A 99 0.37 -19.35 -2.53
N ILE A 100 0.24 -20.27 -1.59
CA ILE A 100 1.38 -21.03 -1.10
C ILE A 100 1.60 -22.14 -2.11
N GLY A 101 2.52 -21.93 -3.02
CA GLY A 101 2.83 -22.82 -4.15
C GLY A 101 2.70 -24.32 -3.87
N ASN A 102 3.70 -25.11 -4.11
CA ASN A 102 3.68 -26.56 -4.01
C ASN A 102 3.24 -27.07 -2.61
N PRO A 103 2.20 -27.95 -2.52
CA PRO A 103 1.77 -28.56 -1.26
C PRO A 103 2.86 -29.32 -0.49
N ILE A 104 3.98 -29.64 -1.11
CA ILE A 104 5.12 -30.30 -0.46
C ILE A 104 5.90 -29.32 0.44
N ASN A 105 5.86 -28.01 0.14
CA ASN A 105 6.59 -26.98 0.87
C ASN A 105 5.66 -25.95 1.55
N GLN A 106 4.42 -26.35 1.85
CA GLN A 106 3.40 -25.45 2.45
C GLN A 106 3.85 -24.74 3.72
N ASP A 107 4.80 -25.31 4.45
CA ASP A 107 5.28 -24.75 5.72
C ASP A 107 6.41 -23.71 5.54
N SER A 108 6.99 -23.60 4.34
CA SER A 108 8.17 -22.77 4.09
C SER A 108 7.96 -21.67 3.03
N GLY A 109 6.81 -21.61 2.36
CA GLY A 109 6.52 -20.61 1.33
C GLY A 109 6.98 -21.00 -0.08
N ASP A 110 7.21 -20.00 -0.90
CA ASP A 110 7.60 -20.12 -2.32
C ASP A 110 9.03 -19.58 -2.53
N ASN A 111 9.74 -20.09 -3.51
CA ASN A 111 11.13 -19.73 -3.80
C ASN A 111 11.30 -18.75 -4.98
N GLY A 112 10.23 -18.12 -5.44
CA GLY A 112 10.31 -17.13 -6.52
C GLY A 112 10.45 -17.68 -7.94
N THR A 113 10.59 -19.01 -8.13
CA THR A 113 10.80 -19.61 -9.46
C THR A 113 9.51 -20.06 -10.15
N GLY A 114 8.35 -19.92 -9.51
CA GLY A 114 7.03 -20.26 -10.03
C GLY A 114 6.63 -19.42 -11.24
N ALA A 115 5.61 -19.86 -11.99
CA ALA A 115 5.18 -19.15 -13.21
C ALA A 115 4.67 -17.74 -12.93
N GLU A 116 3.95 -17.54 -11.82
CA GLU A 116 3.46 -16.22 -11.41
C GLU A 116 4.61 -15.28 -11.04
N ALA A 117 5.60 -15.78 -10.26
CA ALA A 117 6.78 -15.01 -9.89
C ALA A 117 7.61 -14.62 -11.11
N ARG A 118 7.79 -15.52 -12.09
CA ARG A 118 8.47 -15.18 -13.35
C ARG A 118 7.74 -14.11 -14.17
N LEU A 119 6.40 -14.11 -14.18
CA LEU A 119 5.65 -13.05 -14.86
C LEU A 119 5.78 -11.72 -14.12
N VAL A 120 5.81 -11.72 -12.80
CA VAL A 120 6.10 -10.52 -12.00
C VAL A 120 7.51 -10.00 -12.30
N ASN A 121 8.52 -10.88 -12.34
CA ASN A 121 9.87 -10.50 -12.72
C ASN A 121 9.92 -9.89 -14.14
N ASN A 122 9.23 -10.50 -15.10
CA ASN A 122 9.11 -9.93 -16.45
C ASN A 122 8.41 -8.56 -16.46
N ALA A 123 7.31 -8.39 -15.71
CA ALA A 123 6.63 -7.10 -15.58
C ALA A 123 7.56 -6.02 -15.01
N THR A 124 8.37 -6.37 -14.01
CA THR A 124 9.27 -5.45 -13.34
C THR A 124 10.51 -5.12 -14.16
N TYR A 125 11.22 -6.14 -14.68
CA TYR A 125 12.52 -5.95 -15.32
C TYR A 125 12.42 -5.57 -16.79
N ASP A 126 11.45 -6.11 -17.52
CA ASP A 126 11.34 -5.93 -18.97
C ASP A 126 10.28 -4.90 -19.37
N HIS A 127 9.34 -4.60 -18.47
CA HIS A 127 8.20 -3.72 -18.76
C HIS A 127 8.06 -2.51 -17.82
N ASP A 128 8.99 -2.29 -16.89
CA ASP A 128 8.99 -1.15 -15.98
C ASP A 128 7.66 -0.98 -15.19
N ILE A 129 7.05 -2.07 -14.76
CA ILE A 129 5.85 -2.05 -13.91
C ILE A 129 6.28 -2.31 -12.46
N ALA A 130 6.02 -1.38 -11.56
CA ALA A 130 6.26 -1.58 -10.13
C ALA A 130 5.20 -2.54 -9.54
N CYS A 131 5.59 -3.77 -9.24
CA CYS A 131 4.72 -4.81 -8.71
C CYS A 131 4.74 -4.80 -7.18
N ILE A 132 3.65 -4.33 -6.56
CA ILE A 132 3.48 -4.25 -5.10
C ILE A 132 2.58 -5.40 -4.66
N ILE A 133 3.08 -6.29 -3.81
CA ILE A 133 2.44 -7.60 -3.58
C ILE A 133 2.37 -7.93 -2.10
N ALA A 134 1.25 -8.50 -1.65
CA ALA A 134 1.04 -8.93 -0.27
C ALA A 134 1.90 -10.14 0.10
N ALA A 135 2.48 -10.14 1.30
CA ALA A 135 3.32 -11.23 1.80
C ALA A 135 2.52 -12.50 2.13
N GLY A 136 1.23 -12.36 2.48
CA GLY A 136 0.34 -13.44 2.91
C GLY A 136 -0.12 -13.30 4.36
N ASN A 137 -1.14 -14.07 4.75
CA ASN A 137 -1.86 -13.92 6.03
C ASN A 137 -1.94 -15.22 6.85
N ASP A 138 -0.90 -16.03 6.82
CA ASP A 138 -0.86 -17.30 7.53
C ASP A 138 -0.18 -17.22 8.91
N GLY A 139 0.41 -16.08 9.24
CA GLY A 139 1.16 -15.85 10.48
C GLY A 139 2.39 -16.75 10.60
N ARG A 140 3.07 -17.05 9.51
CA ARG A 140 4.20 -17.98 9.46
C ARG A 140 5.36 -17.41 8.67
N GLN A 141 6.55 -17.95 8.94
CA GLN A 141 7.75 -17.65 8.16
C GLN A 141 7.64 -18.29 6.77
N ARG A 142 6.90 -17.63 5.89
CA ARG A 142 6.72 -18.05 4.51
C ARG A 142 6.14 -16.93 3.65
N ILE A 143 6.78 -16.65 2.55
CA ILE A 143 6.27 -15.70 1.56
C ILE A 143 5.53 -16.48 0.46
N ALA A 144 4.32 -16.03 0.15
CA ALA A 144 3.50 -16.65 -0.89
C ALA A 144 3.87 -16.13 -2.29
N SER A 145 3.68 -16.95 -3.32
CA SER A 145 3.72 -16.52 -4.72
C SER A 145 2.45 -15.69 -5.02
N PRO A 146 2.54 -14.57 -5.79
CA PRO A 146 3.73 -14.05 -6.48
C PRO A 146 4.61 -13.09 -5.66
N GLY A 147 4.33 -12.86 -4.38
CA GLY A 147 5.14 -11.99 -3.50
C GLY A 147 6.59 -12.47 -3.31
N SER A 148 6.86 -13.75 -3.57
CA SER A 148 8.20 -14.34 -3.57
C SER A 148 9.09 -13.91 -4.74
N ALA A 149 8.55 -13.28 -5.79
CA ALA A 149 9.31 -12.85 -6.96
C ALA A 149 10.39 -11.82 -6.59
N ASP A 150 11.56 -11.92 -7.23
CA ASP A 150 12.71 -11.02 -6.98
C ASP A 150 12.35 -9.57 -7.27
N GLY A 151 11.66 -9.35 -8.40
CA GLY A 151 11.19 -8.02 -8.83
C GLY A 151 10.04 -7.45 -7.98
N ALA A 152 9.33 -8.27 -7.20
CA ALA A 152 8.23 -7.80 -6.37
C ALA A 152 8.70 -6.88 -5.25
N ILE A 153 7.88 -5.89 -4.91
CA ILE A 153 7.93 -5.14 -3.65
C ILE A 153 6.91 -5.80 -2.73
N THR A 154 7.38 -6.62 -1.81
CA THR A 154 6.54 -7.50 -0.99
C THR A 154 6.26 -6.86 0.37
N ILE A 155 4.98 -6.83 0.75
CA ILE A 155 4.49 -6.01 1.86
C ILE A 155 3.94 -6.89 2.99
N GLY A 156 4.57 -6.75 4.17
CA GLY A 156 4.06 -7.26 5.45
C GLY A 156 3.00 -6.34 6.06
N SER A 157 2.33 -6.79 7.11
CA SER A 157 1.29 -6.04 7.80
C SER A 157 1.63 -5.76 9.25
N ALA A 158 1.50 -4.49 9.66
CA ALA A 158 1.60 -4.03 11.03
C ALA A 158 0.26 -3.51 11.55
N ASP A 159 0.20 -3.42 12.86
CA ASP A 159 -0.89 -2.84 13.64
C ASP A 159 -0.35 -1.64 14.41
N ASN A 160 -1.07 -0.52 14.39
CA ASN A 160 -0.67 0.72 15.05
C ASN A 160 -1.17 0.83 16.49
N ALA A 161 -1.69 -0.27 17.06
CA ALA A 161 -2.25 -0.31 18.42
C ALA A 161 -3.36 0.74 18.68
N ASP A 162 -4.02 1.23 17.63
CA ASP A 162 -4.97 2.35 17.68
C ASP A 162 -4.39 3.62 18.32
N THR A 163 -3.09 3.83 18.16
CA THR A 163 -2.38 5.02 18.68
C THR A 163 -1.61 5.75 17.57
N ILE A 164 -1.23 6.98 17.84
CA ILE A 164 -0.31 7.75 16.99
C ILE A 164 1.16 7.52 17.35
N ASN A 165 1.41 6.76 18.42
CA ASN A 165 2.74 6.49 18.93
C ASN A 165 3.36 5.29 18.21
N ARG A 166 4.29 5.54 17.29
CA ARG A 166 4.93 4.51 16.49
C ARG A 166 5.85 3.56 17.29
N THR A 167 6.06 3.81 18.60
CA THR A 167 6.91 2.93 19.44
C THR A 167 6.17 1.70 19.95
N ASP A 168 4.85 1.71 19.96
CA ASP A 168 3.98 0.62 20.36
C ASP A 168 3.40 -0.18 19.17
N ASP A 169 3.75 0.23 17.93
CA ASP A 169 3.42 -0.55 16.74
C ASP A 169 3.98 -1.97 16.84
N TYR A 170 3.22 -2.93 16.37
CA TYR A 170 3.63 -4.33 16.35
C TYR A 170 3.25 -5.02 15.04
N MET A 171 3.93 -6.13 14.75
CA MET A 171 3.56 -6.96 13.60
C MET A 171 2.20 -7.60 13.83
N ALA A 172 1.32 -7.48 12.85
CA ALA A 172 0.06 -8.19 12.88
C ALA A 172 0.31 -9.71 12.91
N SER A 173 -0.33 -10.42 13.85
CA SER A 173 -0.06 -11.85 14.10
C SER A 173 -0.37 -12.76 12.90
N TYR A 174 -1.17 -12.28 11.98
CA TYR A 174 -1.49 -12.99 10.73
C TYR A 174 -0.45 -12.73 9.62
N SER A 175 0.36 -11.67 9.70
CA SER A 175 1.31 -11.35 8.63
C SER A 175 2.33 -12.47 8.43
N ASN A 176 2.55 -12.85 7.18
CA ASN A 176 3.66 -13.71 6.86
C ASN A 176 4.99 -12.96 7.04
N SER A 177 6.01 -13.71 7.44
CA SER A 177 7.38 -13.23 7.62
C SER A 177 8.34 -14.02 6.72
N GLY A 178 9.56 -13.51 6.58
CA GLY A 178 10.58 -14.08 5.72
C GLY A 178 11.71 -14.82 6.46
N PRO A 179 12.81 -15.08 5.76
CA PRO A 179 13.02 -14.86 4.32
C PRO A 179 12.13 -15.77 3.45
N ARG A 180 12.05 -15.50 2.13
CA ARG A 180 11.50 -16.49 1.19
C ARG A 180 12.40 -17.71 1.12
N ILE A 181 11.93 -18.82 0.57
CA ILE A 181 12.78 -19.97 0.33
C ILE A 181 13.83 -19.61 -0.72
N SER A 182 15.08 -20.04 -0.50
CA SER A 182 16.16 -19.89 -1.45
C SER A 182 15.87 -20.66 -2.74
N ASP A 183 16.17 -20.03 -3.88
CA ASP A 183 16.18 -20.67 -5.19
C ASP A 183 17.55 -21.27 -5.55
N ASN A 184 18.54 -21.05 -4.69
CA ASN A 184 19.92 -21.56 -4.77
C ASN A 184 20.72 -20.98 -5.95
N ASP A 185 20.58 -19.67 -6.19
CA ASP A 185 21.26 -18.96 -7.28
C ASP A 185 22.50 -18.16 -6.85
N ASP A 186 22.94 -18.26 -5.61
CA ASP A 186 24.06 -17.54 -5.01
C ASP A 186 23.77 -16.04 -4.71
N ASP A 187 22.53 -15.54 -4.81
CA ASP A 187 22.10 -14.19 -4.40
C ASP A 187 21.12 -14.24 -3.24
N ASP A 188 21.63 -14.22 -2.02
CA ASP A 188 20.81 -14.21 -0.81
C ASP A 188 20.04 -12.88 -0.59
N TRP A 189 20.30 -11.84 -1.41
CA TRP A 189 19.67 -10.52 -1.23
C TRP A 189 18.22 -10.48 -1.70
N ASP A 190 17.87 -11.20 -2.74
CA ASP A 190 16.52 -11.27 -3.26
C ASP A 190 15.59 -12.13 -2.40
N GLU A 191 16.16 -12.98 -1.53
CA GLU A 191 15.45 -13.76 -0.54
C GLU A 191 14.94 -12.93 0.65
N LEU A 192 15.46 -11.70 0.82
CA LEU A 192 15.08 -10.81 1.88
C LEU A 192 13.66 -10.23 1.68
N LYS A 193 12.66 -11.08 1.92
CA LYS A 193 11.22 -10.77 1.87
C LYS A 193 10.58 -10.92 3.26
N PRO A 194 9.61 -10.08 3.65
CA PRO A 194 9.06 -8.96 2.89
C PRO A 194 10.09 -7.86 2.68
N ASP A 195 9.84 -6.99 1.68
CA ASP A 195 10.67 -5.80 1.47
C ASP A 195 10.46 -4.77 2.58
N LEU A 196 9.23 -4.51 2.93
CA LEU A 196 8.86 -3.60 4.02
C LEU A 196 7.48 -3.96 4.56
N THR A 197 7.09 -3.27 5.60
CA THR A 197 5.79 -3.43 6.24
C THR A 197 5.00 -2.12 6.20
N ALA A 198 3.69 -2.20 6.09
CA ALA A 198 2.79 -1.06 6.25
C ALA A 198 1.61 -1.44 7.16
N TYR A 199 0.79 -0.46 7.57
CA TYR A 199 -0.37 -0.75 8.39
C TYR A 199 -1.44 -1.49 7.58
N GLY A 200 -1.95 -2.58 8.14
CA GLY A 200 -2.96 -3.41 7.51
C GLY A 200 -4.00 -3.97 8.48
N SER A 201 -3.99 -3.57 9.75
CA SER A 201 -5.02 -3.92 10.74
C SER A 201 -5.97 -2.76 10.95
N GLY A 202 -7.27 -3.05 11.08
CA GLY A 202 -8.31 -2.07 11.35
C GLY A 202 -8.53 -1.05 10.22
N ILE A 203 -8.18 -1.37 8.98
CA ILE A 203 -8.18 -0.41 7.88
C ILE A 203 -9.59 -0.20 7.34
N TYR A 204 -10.10 1.03 7.44
CA TYR A 204 -11.37 1.46 6.89
C TYR A 204 -11.21 1.85 5.42
N SER A 205 -12.05 1.27 4.56
CA SER A 205 -12.08 1.59 3.13
C SER A 205 -13.43 1.25 2.50
N ALA A 206 -13.59 1.59 1.21
CA ALA A 206 -14.81 1.39 0.47
C ALA A 206 -15.32 -0.06 0.54
N SER A 207 -16.60 -0.21 0.82
CA SER A 207 -17.32 -1.48 0.78
C SER A 207 -18.03 -1.63 -0.55
N ALA A 208 -17.95 -2.81 -1.16
CA ALA A 208 -18.83 -3.11 -2.28
C ALA A 208 -20.27 -3.21 -1.78
N ALA A 209 -21.17 -2.52 -2.43
CA ALA A 209 -22.57 -2.34 -2.01
C ALA A 209 -23.33 -3.66 -1.76
N THR A 210 -22.83 -4.80 -2.22
CA THR A 210 -23.38 -6.12 -1.88
C THR A 210 -22.34 -7.21 -2.10
N GLY A 211 -21.68 -7.65 -1.06
CA GLY A 211 -20.83 -8.86 -1.10
C GLY A 211 -21.59 -10.18 -1.36
N THR A 212 -22.85 -10.15 -1.75
CA THR A 212 -23.68 -11.35 -1.96
C THR A 212 -24.71 -11.19 -3.06
N SER A 213 -24.51 -10.28 -4.02
CA SER A 213 -25.43 -10.18 -5.15
C SER A 213 -25.33 -11.42 -6.01
N LEU A 214 -26.41 -12.20 -6.02
CA LEU A 214 -26.57 -13.22 -7.03
C LEU A 214 -26.52 -12.56 -8.42
N PRO A 215 -25.89 -13.20 -9.41
CA PRO A 215 -25.85 -12.72 -10.78
C PRO A 215 -27.25 -12.27 -11.25
N GLY A 216 -27.38 -11.05 -11.79
CA GLY A 216 -28.62 -10.51 -12.28
C GLY A 216 -29.51 -9.77 -11.27
N THR A 217 -29.07 -9.60 -10.03
CA THR A 217 -29.76 -8.68 -9.10
C THR A 217 -29.17 -7.29 -9.22
N PRO A 218 -30.00 -6.22 -9.40
CA PRO A 218 -29.52 -4.86 -9.35
C PRO A 218 -28.84 -4.62 -8.01
N ARG A 219 -27.61 -4.11 -8.03
CA ARG A 219 -26.97 -3.62 -6.82
C ARG A 219 -27.79 -2.46 -6.28
N PRO A 220 -28.05 -2.38 -4.96
CA PRO A 220 -28.44 -1.10 -4.40
C PRO A 220 -27.38 -0.07 -4.79
N GLU A 221 -27.79 1.12 -5.19
CA GLU A 221 -26.87 2.20 -5.44
C GLU A 221 -25.95 2.33 -4.23
N ALA A 222 -24.64 2.47 -4.49
CA ALA A 222 -23.65 2.55 -3.44
C ALA A 222 -24.04 3.68 -2.47
N ASP A 223 -24.24 3.32 -1.22
CA ASP A 223 -24.65 4.23 -0.16
C ASP A 223 -23.47 4.94 0.50
N ASN A 224 -22.31 4.98 -0.17
CA ASN A 224 -21.04 5.41 0.39
C ASN A 224 -20.62 4.60 1.63
N SER A 225 -20.94 3.32 1.66
CA SER A 225 -20.56 2.46 2.78
C SER A 225 -19.08 2.17 2.80
N TYR A 226 -18.55 2.11 4.01
CA TYR A 226 -17.17 1.75 4.30
C TYR A 226 -17.17 0.60 5.30
N GLU A 227 -16.13 -0.20 5.25
CA GLU A 227 -15.94 -1.30 6.19
C GLU A 227 -14.49 -1.40 6.61
N SER A 228 -14.24 -1.98 7.79
CA SER A 228 -12.91 -2.27 8.30
C SER A 228 -12.48 -3.67 7.92
N LYS A 229 -11.26 -3.83 7.44
CA LYS A 229 -10.64 -5.13 7.17
C LYS A 229 -9.21 -5.19 7.68
N ASP A 230 -8.76 -6.43 7.91
CA ASP A 230 -7.39 -6.76 8.32
C ASP A 230 -6.71 -7.62 7.25
N GLY A 231 -5.41 -7.40 7.03
CA GLY A 231 -4.63 -8.23 6.12
C GLY A 231 -3.43 -7.51 5.53
N THR A 232 -2.42 -8.26 5.10
CA THR A 232 -1.38 -7.76 4.20
C THR A 232 -1.99 -7.19 2.91
N SER A 233 -3.20 -7.65 2.57
CA SER A 233 -4.03 -7.10 1.49
C SER A 233 -4.40 -5.63 1.68
N MET A 234 -4.45 -5.11 2.91
CA MET A 234 -4.75 -3.70 3.22
C MET A 234 -3.47 -2.86 3.33
N ALA A 235 -2.38 -3.46 3.78
CA ALA A 235 -1.06 -2.83 3.79
C ALA A 235 -0.51 -2.56 2.38
N THR A 236 -0.69 -3.50 1.46
CA THR A 236 -0.18 -3.45 0.08
C THR A 236 -0.69 -2.25 -0.72
N PRO A 237 -2.00 -1.96 -0.81
CA PRO A 237 -2.51 -0.82 -1.55
C PRO A 237 -2.11 0.53 -0.95
N LEU A 238 -1.85 0.60 0.35
CA LEU A 238 -1.32 1.80 0.98
C LEU A 238 0.06 2.14 0.41
N VAL A 239 0.95 1.15 0.28
CA VAL A 239 2.26 1.31 -0.36
C VAL A 239 2.10 1.64 -1.84
N SER A 240 1.16 1.01 -2.55
CA SER A 240 0.90 1.32 -3.96
C SER A 240 0.50 2.78 -4.19
N GLY A 241 -0.30 3.35 -3.29
CA GLY A 241 -0.62 4.78 -3.33
C GLY A 241 0.61 5.67 -3.08
N VAL A 242 1.51 5.27 -2.18
CA VAL A 242 2.80 6.00 -1.98
C VAL A 242 3.66 5.93 -3.23
N VAL A 243 3.74 4.77 -3.89
CA VAL A 243 4.47 4.62 -5.16
C VAL A 243 3.86 5.50 -6.25
N ALA A 244 2.54 5.63 -6.32
CA ALA A 244 1.89 6.56 -7.25
C ALA A 244 2.29 8.03 -6.99
N MET A 245 2.44 8.43 -5.73
CA MET A 245 2.95 9.76 -5.38
C MET A 245 4.43 9.93 -5.75
N MET A 246 5.26 8.89 -5.56
CA MET A 246 6.67 8.90 -6.00
C MET A 246 6.77 9.07 -7.52
N LEU A 247 5.98 8.34 -8.29
CA LEU A 247 5.91 8.47 -9.76
C LEU A 247 5.32 9.81 -10.22
N GLN A 248 4.43 10.41 -9.43
CA GLN A 248 3.98 11.77 -9.69
C GLN A 248 5.11 12.80 -9.49
N ALA A 249 5.98 12.56 -8.51
CA ALA A 249 7.14 13.43 -8.24
C ALA A 249 8.24 13.26 -9.29
N ASP A 250 8.51 12.03 -9.70
CA ASP A 250 9.41 11.70 -10.81
C ASP A 250 8.86 10.53 -11.65
N PRO A 251 8.25 10.82 -12.81
CA PRO A 251 7.72 9.79 -13.71
C PRO A 251 8.78 8.90 -14.39
N ALA A 252 10.07 9.21 -14.24
CA ALA A 252 11.16 8.43 -14.83
C ALA A 252 11.67 7.31 -13.90
N LEU A 253 11.24 7.29 -12.62
CA LEU A 253 11.64 6.27 -11.67
C LEU A 253 11.36 4.86 -12.19
N LYS A 254 12.34 3.99 -12.01
CA LYS A 254 12.22 2.57 -12.35
C LYS A 254 11.78 1.75 -11.13
N PRO A 255 11.15 0.58 -11.34
CA PRO A 255 10.66 -0.25 -10.26
C PRO A 255 11.71 -0.62 -9.20
N LEU A 256 12.94 -0.89 -9.61
CA LEU A 256 14.01 -1.21 -8.67
C LEU A 256 14.48 0.01 -7.87
N GLU A 257 14.50 1.19 -8.49
CA GLU A 257 14.80 2.44 -7.78
C GLU A 257 13.71 2.75 -6.75
N ILE A 258 12.43 2.56 -7.11
CA ILE A 258 11.30 2.67 -6.19
C ILE A 258 11.47 1.71 -5.01
N LYS A 259 11.80 0.44 -5.29
CA LYS A 259 12.04 -0.59 -4.28
C LYS A 259 13.16 -0.17 -3.31
N ASP A 260 14.27 0.31 -3.83
CA ASP A 260 15.42 0.74 -3.02
C ASP A 260 15.09 1.99 -2.19
N ILE A 261 14.37 2.96 -2.75
CA ILE A 261 13.93 4.14 -2.01
C ILE A 261 13.00 3.72 -0.86
N LEU A 262 12.01 2.88 -1.12
CA LEU A 262 11.09 2.39 -0.09
C LEU A 262 11.83 1.64 1.05
N ARG A 263 12.76 0.75 0.70
CA ARG A 263 13.59 0.01 1.67
C ARG A 263 14.43 0.97 2.52
N ASN A 264 15.07 1.96 1.89
CA ASN A 264 15.99 2.87 2.55
C ASN A 264 15.30 3.95 3.38
N SER A 265 14.12 4.41 2.96
CA SER A 265 13.31 5.42 3.67
C SER A 265 12.46 4.85 4.80
N SER A 266 12.27 3.53 4.88
CA SER A 266 11.45 2.90 5.91
C SER A 266 12.03 3.11 7.31
N GLU A 267 11.15 3.28 8.30
CA GLU A 267 11.53 3.31 9.72
C GLU A 267 12.05 1.94 10.16
N LYS A 268 13.31 1.89 10.61
CA LYS A 268 13.90 0.64 11.08
C LYS A 268 13.16 0.10 12.31
N LYS A 269 12.67 -1.11 12.22
CA LYS A 269 12.02 -1.86 13.33
C LYS A 269 12.78 -3.17 13.60
N GLY A 270 12.94 -3.50 14.87
CA GLY A 270 13.59 -4.74 15.28
C GLY A 270 15.09 -4.80 15.01
N ASN A 271 15.67 -5.96 15.26
CA ASN A 271 17.09 -6.25 15.01
C ASN A 271 17.23 -7.03 13.69
N PRO A 272 18.32 -6.88 12.96
CA PRO A 272 18.58 -7.66 11.75
C PRO A 272 18.52 -9.17 12.01
N SER A 273 17.81 -9.89 11.13
CA SER A 273 17.72 -11.37 11.20
C SER A 273 18.80 -12.05 10.39
N GLU A 274 19.27 -11.42 9.31
CA GLU A 274 20.30 -11.93 8.39
C GLU A 274 21.49 -10.96 8.31
N PRO A 275 22.26 -10.77 9.40
CA PRO A 275 23.29 -9.73 9.44
C PRO A 275 24.48 -10.03 8.51
N GLY A 276 24.59 -11.25 7.97
CA GLY A 276 25.56 -11.61 6.93
C GLY A 276 25.20 -11.08 5.54
N VAL A 277 23.93 -10.80 5.29
CA VAL A 277 23.39 -10.29 4.02
C VAL A 277 23.03 -8.81 4.17
N SER A 278 22.30 -8.45 5.21
CA SER A 278 21.87 -7.07 5.48
C SER A 278 21.92 -6.75 6.97
N ASP A 279 22.50 -5.62 7.32
CA ASP A 279 22.54 -5.10 8.70
C ASP A 279 21.23 -4.37 9.10
N ARG A 280 20.26 -4.34 8.20
CA ARG A 280 19.03 -3.61 8.37
C ARG A 280 17.77 -4.49 8.28
N TRP A 281 17.77 -5.48 7.41
CA TRP A 281 16.60 -6.30 7.16
C TRP A 281 16.25 -7.20 8.36
N ASN A 282 14.95 -7.34 8.61
CA ASN A 282 14.38 -8.18 9.66
C ASN A 282 13.28 -9.08 9.08
N ALA A 283 13.24 -10.34 9.46
CA ALA A 283 12.30 -11.32 8.90
C ALA A 283 10.82 -10.92 9.04
N ASP A 284 10.47 -10.21 10.10
CA ASP A 284 9.09 -9.77 10.34
C ASP A 284 8.79 -8.45 9.62
N TRP A 285 9.65 -7.44 9.79
CA TRP A 285 9.42 -6.07 9.35
C TRP A 285 9.98 -5.76 7.94
N GLY A 286 10.73 -6.67 7.35
CA GLY A 286 11.52 -6.35 6.16
C GLY A 286 12.60 -5.32 6.47
N PHE A 287 12.75 -4.31 5.62
CA PHE A 287 13.66 -3.19 5.86
C PHE A 287 13.09 -2.15 6.83
N GLY A 288 11.84 -2.32 7.25
CA GLY A 288 11.18 -1.49 8.27
C GLY A 288 9.71 -1.18 7.96
N LEU A 289 9.13 -0.33 8.79
CA LEU A 289 7.79 0.19 8.60
C LEU A 289 7.81 1.36 7.62
N MET A 290 6.93 1.35 6.63
CA MET A 290 6.86 2.39 5.60
C MET A 290 6.79 3.80 6.19
N ASP A 291 7.63 4.68 5.66
CA ASP A 291 7.58 6.12 5.87
C ASP A 291 7.28 6.81 4.53
N ALA A 292 6.01 7.12 4.29
CA ALA A 292 5.53 7.70 3.05
C ALA A 292 6.14 9.07 2.77
N SER A 293 6.30 9.89 3.81
CA SER A 293 6.89 11.23 3.69
C SER A 293 8.34 11.11 3.25
N CYS A 294 9.10 10.27 3.94
CA CYS A 294 10.51 10.06 3.64
C CYS A 294 10.73 9.49 2.23
N ALA A 295 9.89 8.56 1.78
CA ALA A 295 9.97 8.01 0.44
C ALA A 295 9.77 9.10 -0.63
N VAL A 296 8.74 9.92 -0.50
CA VAL A 296 8.45 11.01 -1.44
C VAL A 296 9.50 12.13 -1.37
N ASP A 297 9.95 12.51 -0.18
CA ASP A 297 10.98 13.52 0.00
C ASP A 297 12.31 13.09 -0.62
N THR A 298 12.65 11.80 -0.54
CA THR A 298 13.84 11.24 -1.22
C THR A 298 13.77 11.44 -2.73
N VAL A 299 12.61 11.19 -3.35
CA VAL A 299 12.39 11.42 -4.80
C VAL A 299 12.52 12.91 -5.16
N LEU A 300 12.12 13.79 -4.26
CA LEU A 300 12.17 15.25 -4.46
C LEU A 300 13.54 15.87 -4.11
N ASP A 301 14.58 15.05 -3.90
CA ASP A 301 15.92 15.48 -3.44
C ASP A 301 15.89 16.29 -2.13
N ARG A 302 14.91 16.03 -1.28
CA ARG A 302 14.80 16.63 0.04
C ARG A 302 15.49 15.76 1.09
N THR A 303 16.07 16.41 2.09
CA THR A 303 16.65 15.66 3.22
C THR A 303 15.54 14.97 3.99
N CYS A 304 15.60 13.64 4.02
CA CYS A 304 14.74 12.83 4.86
C CYS A 304 15.57 12.19 5.98
N THR A 305 15.02 12.25 7.17
CA THR A 305 15.47 11.40 8.28
C THR A 305 14.32 10.46 8.59
N PRO A 306 14.46 9.14 8.30
CA PRO A 306 13.41 8.18 8.60
C PRO A 306 13.00 8.27 10.07
N LEU A 307 11.71 8.20 10.34
CA LEU A 307 11.17 8.26 11.70
C LEU A 307 11.85 7.20 12.57
N THR A 308 12.42 7.60 13.68
CA THR A 308 13.04 6.71 14.66
C THR A 308 12.14 6.65 15.90
N GLY A 309 11.09 5.84 15.84
CA GLY A 309 10.28 5.43 17.00
C GLY A 309 9.97 6.50 18.04
N GLY A 310 9.27 7.55 17.65
CA GLY A 310 8.76 8.57 18.56
C GLY A 310 8.25 9.74 17.72
N GLY A 311 7.00 10.14 17.89
CA GLY A 311 6.30 11.11 17.07
C GLY A 311 7.21 12.22 16.54
N GLY A 312 7.70 12.01 15.33
CA GLY A 312 8.60 12.97 14.69
C GLY A 312 7.81 14.20 14.30
N ILE A 313 8.09 15.29 14.99
CA ILE A 313 7.76 16.61 14.49
C ILE A 313 8.53 16.74 13.17
N PHE A 314 7.85 17.01 12.07
CA PHE A 314 8.51 17.43 10.84
C PHE A 314 9.34 18.69 11.17
N VAL A 315 10.63 18.57 11.17
CA VAL A 315 11.55 19.70 11.25
C VAL A 315 12.04 19.95 9.82
N PRO A 316 11.64 21.04 9.18
CA PRO A 316 12.20 21.41 7.88
C PRO A 316 13.72 21.54 7.96
N PRO A 317 14.47 21.21 6.90
CA PRO A 317 15.92 21.38 6.90
C PRO A 317 16.30 22.85 7.06
N ASP A 318 17.39 23.11 7.80
CA ASP A 318 17.88 24.43 8.28
C ASP A 318 18.16 25.51 7.21
N ASN A 319 17.86 25.29 5.95
CA ASN A 319 18.05 26.27 4.87
C ASN A 319 16.77 26.70 4.15
N ASP A 320 15.62 26.23 4.59
CA ASP A 320 14.35 26.72 4.06
C ASP A 320 13.84 27.84 4.97
N THR A 321 13.58 29.02 4.40
CA THR A 321 12.92 30.14 5.07
C THR A 321 11.45 29.84 5.32
N SER A 322 11.10 28.59 5.58
CA SER A 322 9.74 28.15 5.88
C SER A 322 9.33 28.60 7.28
N LEU A 323 8.09 28.95 7.37
CA LEU A 323 7.43 29.44 8.57
C LEU A 323 7.39 28.35 9.64
N GLY A 324 8.10 28.51 10.75
CA GLY A 324 7.90 27.68 11.94
C GLY A 324 6.69 28.22 12.74
N ILE A 325 5.73 27.36 13.03
CA ILE A 325 4.63 27.68 13.95
C ILE A 325 4.84 26.84 15.21
N ASP A 326 5.06 27.50 16.33
CA ASP A 326 5.06 26.84 17.64
C ASP A 326 3.65 26.92 18.23
N ILE A 327 2.98 25.76 18.35
CA ILE A 327 1.63 25.67 18.93
C ILE A 327 1.79 25.51 20.44
N THR A 328 1.51 26.60 21.16
CA THR A 328 1.62 26.64 22.62
C THR A 328 0.28 26.39 23.33
N SER A 329 -0.83 26.47 22.60
CA SER A 329 -2.16 26.15 23.11
C SER A 329 -3.09 25.75 21.95
N PRO A 330 -3.76 24.61 22.04
CA PRO A 330 -3.67 23.61 23.10
C PRO A 330 -2.31 22.91 23.14
N GLU A 331 -1.96 22.31 24.29
CA GLU A 331 -0.71 21.53 24.40
C GLU A 331 -0.70 20.42 23.33
N ASN A 332 0.44 20.24 22.71
CA ASN A 332 0.62 19.22 21.67
C ASN A 332 0.19 17.84 22.18
N GLY A 333 -0.74 17.19 21.46
CA GLY A 333 -1.34 15.90 21.86
C GLY A 333 -2.62 16.01 22.70
N SER A 334 -3.19 17.21 22.88
CA SER A 334 -4.47 17.39 23.56
C SER A 334 -5.65 17.08 22.63
N TRP A 335 -6.64 16.35 23.14
CA TRP A 335 -7.89 16.03 22.43
C TRP A 335 -8.99 17.01 22.82
N PHE A 336 -9.79 17.43 21.86
CA PHE A 336 -10.93 18.33 22.07
C PHE A 336 -12.20 17.69 21.54
N VAL A 337 -13.20 17.62 22.42
CA VAL A 337 -14.57 17.23 22.06
C VAL A 337 -15.44 18.43 22.43
N THR A 338 -15.67 19.36 21.53
CA THR A 338 -16.67 20.40 21.74
C THR A 338 -17.17 20.99 20.40
N ASP A 339 -18.40 21.47 20.40
CA ASP A 339 -19.01 22.25 19.30
C ASP A 339 -18.52 23.70 19.25
N GLU A 340 -17.50 24.05 20.03
CA GLU A 340 -16.96 25.41 20.10
C GLU A 340 -15.81 25.60 19.11
N LEU A 341 -15.66 26.84 18.63
CA LEU A 341 -14.55 27.23 17.74
C LEU A 341 -13.20 26.99 18.43
N LEU A 342 -12.39 26.09 17.87
CA LEU A 342 -11.04 25.86 18.32
C LEU A 342 -10.21 27.13 18.06
N ARG A 343 -9.68 27.71 19.12
CA ARG A 343 -8.72 28.79 19.04
C ARG A 343 -7.31 28.24 19.15
N ILE A 344 -6.52 28.41 18.10
CA ILE A 344 -5.10 28.06 18.11
C ILE A 344 -4.31 29.33 18.39
N GLU A 345 -3.52 29.33 19.45
CA GLU A 345 -2.57 30.39 19.76
C GLU A 345 -1.15 29.87 19.49
N GLY A 346 -0.39 30.60 18.72
CA GLY A 346 0.99 30.27 18.41
C GLY A 346 1.80 31.54 18.12
N THR A 347 3.11 31.44 18.24
CA THR A 347 4.04 32.52 17.90
C THR A 347 4.72 32.19 16.58
N LEU A 348 4.73 33.15 15.66
CA LEU A 348 5.45 33.04 14.40
C LEU A 348 6.95 33.15 14.70
N ILE A 349 7.70 32.12 14.41
CA ILE A 349 9.16 32.12 14.61
C ILE A 349 9.83 32.39 13.26
N GLU A 350 9.95 33.67 12.93
CA GLU A 350 10.69 34.28 11.81
C GLU A 350 10.37 33.82 10.37
N GLY A 351 9.94 34.79 9.58
CA GLY A 351 9.88 34.75 8.12
C GLY A 351 9.91 36.15 7.55
N THR A 352 10.76 36.41 6.57
CA THR A 352 10.86 37.72 5.90
C THR A 352 10.02 37.73 4.63
N GLY A 353 8.78 38.19 4.70
CA GLY A 353 7.93 38.38 3.51
C GLY A 353 6.54 38.93 3.86
N PRO A 354 5.86 39.60 2.93
CA PRO A 354 4.50 40.02 3.14
C PRO A 354 3.53 38.85 3.02
N TRP A 355 3.03 38.34 4.13
CA TRP A 355 2.05 37.27 4.20
C TRP A 355 0.64 37.84 4.22
N GLU A 356 -0.14 37.64 3.15
CA GLU A 356 -1.52 38.09 3.09
C GLU A 356 -2.53 37.09 3.65
N ASN A 357 -2.22 35.78 3.69
CA ASN A 357 -3.10 34.74 4.26
C ASN A 357 -2.32 33.51 4.70
N VAL A 358 -2.52 33.07 5.94
CA VAL A 358 -2.09 31.74 6.44
C VAL A 358 -3.31 30.85 6.53
N ASN A 359 -3.38 29.82 5.70
CA ASN A 359 -4.43 28.80 5.78
C ASN A 359 -3.97 27.65 6.68
N ILE A 360 -4.50 27.60 7.89
CA ILE A 360 -4.31 26.45 8.79
C ILE A 360 -5.44 25.48 8.53
N ARG A 361 -5.10 24.27 8.07
CA ARG A 361 -6.06 23.19 7.89
C ARG A 361 -5.97 22.26 9.10
N ILE A 362 -7.04 22.22 9.89
CA ILE A 362 -7.19 21.25 10.97
C ILE A 362 -8.05 20.11 10.42
N THR A 363 -7.51 18.91 10.42
CA THR A 363 -8.30 17.71 10.15
C THR A 363 -8.73 17.14 11.49
N GLN A 364 -10.02 17.24 11.79
CA GLN A 364 -10.62 16.65 12.98
C GLN A 364 -11.08 15.25 12.66
N TYR A 365 -10.58 14.27 13.38
CA TYR A 365 -11.17 12.93 13.42
C TYR A 365 -12.21 12.93 14.52
N LEU A 366 -13.49 12.78 14.16
CA LEU A 366 -14.55 12.50 15.10
C LEU A 366 -14.67 10.98 15.19
N GLU A 367 -14.27 10.42 16.32
CA GLU A 367 -14.75 9.09 16.71
C GLU A 367 -16.13 9.26 17.33
N ASP A 368 -17.12 8.57 16.77
CA ASP A 368 -18.42 8.41 17.40
C ASP A 368 -18.21 7.57 18.66
N LEU A 369 -18.26 8.21 19.83
CA LEU A 369 -18.38 7.54 21.11
C LEU A 369 -19.88 7.31 21.38
N GLU A 370 -20.35 6.07 21.20
CA GLU A 370 -21.46 5.50 21.98
C GLU A 370 -20.94 4.41 22.92
#